data_4f62a7fa6931431aae68c03f0d389a8e
#
_entry.id   4f62a7fa6931431aae68c03f0d389a8e
#
_cell.length_a   1.000
_cell.length_b   1.000
_cell.length_c   1.000
_cell.angle_alpha   90.00
_cell.angle_beta   90.00
_cell.angle_gamma   90.00
#
_symmetry.space_group_name_H-M   'P 1'
#
loop_
_entity.id
_entity.type
_entity.pdbx_description
1 polymer ?
#
loop_
_entity_poly.entity_id
_entity_poly.type
_entity_poly.pdbx_seq_one_letter_code
_entity_poly.pdbx_strand_id
1 'polypeptide(L)'
;CCTGAQAAERAMRILIVNDDGCESVGTTSLQEKLAAKGYDVWMVAPATNQSGIGSAITFKPGKVFDVKKVADKRYCFPGTPADAVDFGVLGVMKDNLPDLVISGVNDGPNTGVAQVNSGTVAAAARAVRYGYPAIAASIGYIMNEEEMKAGWPSTHKYWPDAVDYVVDQVNKLREHWQPGKPLLPAGSGVSINYPPLAKSEIKGVKYIANEQHPQAQHYYQIQEDGRAQQIMRKEVLTPSSADTDTGWLNKGYVTWTVLDGQWNAPQYESQYKALFAN
;
A
#
# COMPACT_ATOMS: atom_id res chain seq x y z
N CYS A 1 29.09 -4.38 42.05
CA CYS A 1 27.75 -4.01 41.57
C CYS A 1 27.91 -3.30 40.22
N CYS A 2 27.79 -4.03 39.13
CA CYS A 2 27.73 -3.42 37.80
C CYS A 2 26.26 -3.11 37.52
N THR A 3 25.86 -1.85 37.68
CA THR A 3 24.60 -1.34 37.15
C THR A 3 24.74 -1.30 35.63
N GLY A 4 24.22 -2.33 34.94
CA GLY A 4 24.07 -2.29 33.52
C GLY A 4 23.18 -1.10 33.18
N ALA A 5 23.74 -0.08 32.55
CA ALA A 5 22.96 0.96 31.90
C ALA A 5 22.11 0.27 30.82
N GLN A 6 20.82 0.14 31.10
CA GLN A 6 19.86 -0.32 30.10
C GLN A 6 19.86 0.76 29.01
N ALA A 7 20.44 0.43 27.85
CA ALA A 7 20.41 1.35 26.72
C ALA A 7 18.95 1.75 26.50
N ALA A 8 18.68 3.05 26.45
CA ALA A 8 17.33 3.56 26.21
C ALA A 8 16.83 2.90 24.93
N GLU A 9 15.71 2.20 25.04
CA GLU A 9 15.13 1.47 23.92
C GLU A 9 14.76 2.50 22.83
N ARG A 10 15.38 2.38 21.65
CA ARG A 10 15.13 3.34 20.57
C ARG A 10 13.66 3.26 20.11
N ALA A 11 13.14 4.37 19.61
CA ALA A 11 11.83 4.36 18.98
C ALA A 11 11.80 3.42 17.75
N MET A 12 10.67 2.77 17.54
CA MET A 12 10.42 1.98 16.33
C MET A 12 10.43 2.90 15.12
N ARG A 13 11.21 2.55 14.10
CA ARG A 13 11.41 3.34 12.89
C ARG A 13 10.44 2.90 11.79
N ILE A 14 9.74 3.85 11.21
CA ILE A 14 8.74 3.59 10.17
C ILE A 14 9.09 4.43 8.95
N LEU A 15 9.19 3.80 7.78
CA LEU A 15 9.21 4.48 6.50
C LEU A 15 7.79 4.48 5.91
N ILE A 16 7.26 5.66 5.62
CA ILE A 16 5.99 5.82 4.90
C ILE A 16 6.30 6.18 3.45
N VAL A 17 5.60 5.50 2.54
CA VAL A 17 5.60 5.75 1.09
C VAL A 17 4.16 5.78 0.57
N ASN A 18 3.93 6.20 -0.67
CA ASN A 18 2.62 6.12 -1.34
C ASN A 18 2.77 6.25 -2.86
N ASP A 19 1.65 6.29 -3.59
CA ASP A 19 1.55 6.64 -5.01
C ASP A 19 0.68 7.89 -5.27
N ASP A 20 -0.05 8.41 -4.28
CA ASP A 20 -0.88 9.61 -4.40
C ASP A 20 -0.06 10.92 -4.43
N GLY A 21 1.20 10.86 -4.03
CA GLY A 21 2.10 12.01 -3.97
C GLY A 21 2.44 12.47 -2.55
N CYS A 22 3.48 13.30 -2.44
CA CYS A 22 4.05 13.69 -1.15
C CYS A 22 3.20 14.69 -0.34
N GLU A 23 2.15 15.22 -0.92
CA GLU A 23 1.17 16.10 -0.25
C GLU A 23 -0.16 15.39 0.05
N SER A 24 -0.26 14.10 -0.26
CA SER A 24 -1.47 13.31 0.00
C SER A 24 -1.87 13.36 1.47
N VAL A 25 -3.14 13.68 1.72
CA VAL A 25 -3.70 13.82 3.08
C VAL A 25 -3.62 12.53 3.86
N GLY A 26 -3.90 11.39 3.23
CA GLY A 26 -3.83 10.07 3.89
C GLY A 26 -2.43 9.76 4.39
N THR A 27 -1.40 10.08 3.60
CA THR A 27 0.00 9.79 3.93
C THR A 27 0.58 10.77 4.95
N THR A 28 0.31 12.07 4.78
CA THR A 28 0.79 13.10 5.71
C THR A 28 0.14 12.98 7.08
N SER A 29 -1.17 12.74 7.15
CA SER A 29 -1.90 12.48 8.40
C SER A 29 -1.38 11.22 9.11
N LEU A 30 -1.06 10.16 8.36
CA LEU A 30 -0.49 8.95 8.93
C LEU A 30 0.87 9.22 9.57
N GLN A 31 1.75 9.97 8.89
CA GLN A 31 3.05 10.37 9.43
C GLN A 31 2.88 11.15 10.74
N GLU A 32 2.03 12.16 10.75
CA GLU A 32 1.80 13.04 11.90
C GLU A 32 1.23 12.27 13.11
N LYS A 33 0.22 11.42 12.88
CA LYS A 33 -0.40 10.62 13.94
C LYS A 33 0.57 9.58 14.55
N LEU A 34 1.37 8.91 13.71
CA LEU A 34 2.38 7.97 14.21
C LEU A 34 3.52 8.71 14.96
N ALA A 35 3.99 9.84 14.44
CA ALA A 35 5.00 10.65 15.13
C ALA A 35 4.50 11.14 16.51
N ALA A 36 3.23 11.56 16.61
CA ALA A 36 2.59 11.93 17.86
C ALA A 36 2.50 10.77 18.89
N LYS A 37 2.56 9.51 18.42
CA LYS A 37 2.62 8.30 19.28
C LYS A 37 4.04 7.89 19.65
N GLY A 38 5.05 8.69 19.29
CA GLY A 38 6.44 8.46 19.65
C GLY A 38 7.20 7.48 18.74
N TYR A 39 6.70 7.22 17.53
CA TYR A 39 7.45 6.52 16.50
C TYR A 39 8.46 7.44 15.80
N ASP A 40 9.57 6.88 15.33
CA ASP A 40 10.53 7.58 14.46
C ASP A 40 10.07 7.42 13.01
N VAL A 41 9.31 8.41 12.48
CA VAL A 41 8.60 8.29 11.22
C VAL A 41 9.25 9.12 10.13
N TRP A 42 9.66 8.44 9.07
CA TRP A 42 10.18 9.03 7.83
C TRP A 42 9.15 8.86 6.72
N MET A 43 9.05 9.84 5.85
CA MET A 43 8.19 9.80 4.68
C MET A 43 8.98 10.14 3.43
N VAL A 44 8.90 9.25 2.45
CA VAL A 44 9.38 9.48 1.08
C VAL A 44 8.23 9.13 0.14
N ALA A 45 7.77 10.08 -0.64
CA ALA A 45 6.67 9.85 -1.57
C ALA A 45 6.95 10.51 -2.94
N PRO A 46 6.34 10.03 -4.02
CA PRO A 46 6.44 10.65 -5.33
C PRO A 46 6.08 12.14 -5.28
N ALA A 47 6.78 12.95 -6.09
CA ALA A 47 6.49 14.39 -6.18
C ALA A 47 5.12 14.68 -6.82
N THR A 48 4.57 13.74 -7.59
CA THR A 48 3.26 13.81 -8.25
C THR A 48 2.54 12.48 -8.11
N ASN A 49 1.22 12.49 -8.31
CA ASN A 49 0.41 11.27 -8.32
C ASN A 49 0.92 10.27 -9.37
N GLN A 50 1.06 9.01 -8.98
CA GLN A 50 1.56 7.88 -9.76
C GLN A 50 0.55 6.71 -9.76
N SER A 51 -0.75 6.98 -9.57
CA SER A 51 -1.79 5.96 -9.54
C SER A 51 -1.75 5.08 -10.79
N GLY A 52 -1.84 3.78 -10.61
CA GLY A 52 -1.83 2.81 -11.71
C GLY A 52 -0.45 2.47 -12.29
N ILE A 53 0.65 2.99 -11.70
CA ILE A 53 2.02 2.76 -12.21
C ILE A 53 2.54 1.34 -11.94
N GLY A 54 1.93 0.60 -11.01
CA GLY A 54 2.41 -0.71 -10.60
C GLY A 54 3.82 -0.67 -9.99
N SER A 55 4.63 -1.67 -10.33
CA SER A 55 6.00 -1.84 -9.79
C SER A 55 7.09 -1.17 -10.62
N ALA A 56 6.75 -0.19 -11.45
CA ALA A 56 7.73 0.52 -12.27
C ALA A 56 8.81 1.20 -11.42
N ILE A 57 10.06 1.17 -11.92
CA ILE A 57 11.21 1.87 -11.33
C ILE A 57 11.92 2.72 -12.39
N THR A 58 12.62 3.73 -11.93
CA THR A 58 13.57 4.48 -12.77
C THR A 58 14.92 3.78 -12.77
N PHE A 59 15.16 2.94 -13.76
CA PHE A 59 16.49 2.30 -13.94
C PHE A 59 17.36 3.10 -14.92
N LYS A 60 18.05 4.11 -14.38
CA LYS A 60 18.97 4.95 -15.16
C LYS A 60 20.21 5.30 -14.33
N PRO A 61 21.25 4.45 -14.32
CA PRO A 61 22.49 4.72 -13.59
C PRO A 61 23.06 6.10 -13.92
N GLY A 62 23.49 6.84 -12.92
CA GLY A 62 24.02 8.19 -13.06
C GLY A 62 22.96 9.30 -13.15
N LYS A 63 21.65 8.97 -13.16
CA LYS A 63 20.60 9.99 -13.10
C LYS A 63 20.66 10.75 -11.77
N VAL A 64 20.59 12.07 -11.86
CA VAL A 64 20.42 12.96 -10.69
C VAL A 64 18.93 13.25 -10.51
N PHE A 65 18.46 13.21 -9.28
CA PHE A 65 17.09 13.50 -8.90
C PHE A 65 17.02 14.78 -8.05
N ASP A 66 16.13 15.69 -8.39
CA ASP A 66 15.86 16.91 -7.64
C ASP A 66 14.90 16.62 -6.48
N VAL A 67 15.43 16.04 -5.42
CA VAL A 67 14.66 15.68 -4.22
C VAL A 67 14.37 16.90 -3.37
N LYS A 68 13.11 17.09 -2.96
CA LYS A 68 12.73 18.18 -2.08
C LYS A 68 12.46 17.66 -0.65
N LYS A 69 13.20 18.16 0.34
CA LYS A 69 12.84 18.00 1.74
C LYS A 69 11.80 19.08 2.09
N VAL A 70 10.54 18.69 2.27
CA VAL A 70 9.41 19.62 2.48
C VAL A 70 9.06 19.82 3.96
N ALA A 71 9.49 18.88 4.83
CA ALA A 71 9.40 19.00 6.29
C ALA A 71 10.46 18.13 6.94
N ASP A 72 10.52 18.10 8.29
CA ASP A 72 11.42 17.15 8.95
C ASP A 72 11.03 15.72 8.60
N LYS A 73 12.03 14.92 8.19
CA LYS A 73 11.87 13.51 7.75
C LYS A 73 10.80 13.31 6.65
N ARG A 74 10.46 14.37 5.87
CA ARG A 74 9.47 14.30 4.77
C ARG A 74 10.10 14.75 3.46
N TYR A 75 10.05 13.89 2.45
CA TYR A 75 10.71 14.09 1.16
C TYR A 75 9.74 13.84 0.00
N CYS A 76 9.73 14.78 -0.97
CA CYS A 76 9.11 14.58 -2.28
C CYS A 76 10.18 14.10 -3.26
N PHE A 77 10.02 12.90 -3.78
CA PHE A 77 10.96 12.26 -4.69
C PHE A 77 10.41 12.26 -6.12
N PRO A 78 11.14 12.74 -7.13
CA PRO A 78 10.66 12.80 -8.53
C PRO A 78 10.83 11.44 -9.23
N GLY A 79 10.14 10.42 -8.74
CA GLY A 79 10.16 9.05 -9.23
C GLY A 79 8.87 8.31 -8.88
N THR A 80 8.91 7.00 -9.01
CA THR A 80 7.79 6.10 -8.74
C THR A 80 7.67 5.76 -7.24
N PRO A 81 6.58 5.13 -6.79
CA PRO A 81 6.48 4.59 -5.43
C PRO A 81 7.58 3.59 -5.07
N ALA A 82 7.97 2.75 -6.02
CA ALA A 82 9.09 1.82 -5.85
C ALA A 82 10.44 2.55 -5.71
N ASP A 83 10.67 3.61 -6.50
CA ASP A 83 11.85 4.48 -6.34
C ASP A 83 11.84 5.18 -4.97
N ALA A 84 10.67 5.54 -4.45
CA ALA A 84 10.53 6.15 -3.13
C ALA A 84 10.95 5.18 -2.01
N VAL A 85 10.62 3.88 -2.13
CA VAL A 85 11.15 2.85 -1.21
C VAL A 85 12.67 2.76 -1.31
N ASP A 86 13.21 2.71 -2.53
CA ASP A 86 14.66 2.63 -2.75
C ASP A 86 15.38 3.83 -2.13
N PHE A 87 14.92 5.04 -2.42
CA PHE A 87 15.52 6.25 -1.85
C PHE A 87 15.32 6.32 -0.32
N GLY A 88 14.18 5.87 0.19
CA GLY A 88 13.91 5.79 1.62
C GLY A 88 14.90 4.87 2.33
N VAL A 89 15.01 3.62 1.88
CA VAL A 89 15.82 2.59 2.54
C VAL A 89 17.31 2.75 2.25
N LEU A 90 17.67 2.96 0.97
CA LEU A 90 19.07 2.99 0.53
C LEU A 90 19.70 4.39 0.59
N GLY A 91 18.88 5.42 0.76
CA GLY A 91 19.31 6.83 0.83
C GLY A 91 19.16 7.42 2.22
N VAL A 92 17.97 8.00 2.52
CA VAL A 92 17.78 8.83 3.72
C VAL A 92 17.79 8.05 5.03
N MET A 93 17.43 6.77 5.03
CA MET A 93 17.44 5.91 6.21
C MET A 93 18.57 4.86 6.21
N LYS A 94 19.55 4.93 5.30
CA LYS A 94 20.60 3.92 5.16
C LYS A 94 21.36 3.56 6.44
N ASP A 95 21.53 4.53 7.33
CA ASP A 95 22.21 4.36 8.63
C ASP A 95 21.23 4.09 9.77
N ASN A 96 19.93 4.16 9.50
CA ASN A 96 18.83 4.03 10.46
C ASN A 96 17.66 3.28 9.83
N LEU A 97 17.90 2.06 9.36
CA LEU A 97 16.95 1.25 8.60
C LEU A 97 15.59 1.12 9.29
N PRO A 98 14.48 1.09 8.52
CA PRO A 98 13.13 0.99 9.09
C PRO A 98 12.86 -0.40 9.68
N ASP A 99 12.08 -0.45 10.73
CA ASP A 99 11.52 -1.66 11.31
C ASP A 99 10.23 -2.07 10.59
N LEU A 100 9.56 -1.10 9.95
CA LEU A 100 8.32 -1.29 9.20
C LEU A 100 8.26 -0.30 8.04
N VAL A 101 7.80 -0.75 6.89
CA VAL A 101 7.44 0.12 5.76
C VAL A 101 5.92 0.15 5.63
N ILE A 102 5.32 1.34 5.49
CA ILE A 102 3.89 1.49 5.25
C ILE A 102 3.70 2.26 3.95
N SER A 103 2.99 1.68 3.02
CA SER A 103 2.58 2.34 1.78
C SER A 103 1.11 2.75 1.86
N GLY A 104 0.82 4.03 1.80
CA GLY A 104 -0.54 4.60 1.89
C GLY A 104 -0.69 5.62 3.03
N VAL A 105 -1.92 5.98 3.46
CA VAL A 105 -3.21 5.35 3.10
C VAL A 105 -3.68 5.86 1.75
N ASN A 106 -3.84 4.97 0.79
CA ASN A 106 -4.20 5.25 -0.59
C ASN A 106 -5.64 5.72 -0.75
N ASP A 107 -5.87 6.66 -1.66
CA ASP A 107 -7.19 7.09 -2.12
C ASP A 107 -7.73 6.07 -3.14
N GLY A 108 -8.53 5.14 -2.64
CA GLY A 108 -9.14 4.08 -3.43
C GLY A 108 -8.65 2.67 -3.07
N PRO A 109 -9.49 1.64 -3.28
CA PRO A 109 -9.20 0.28 -2.89
C PRO A 109 -8.15 -0.37 -3.80
N ASN A 110 -7.32 -1.21 -3.19
CA ASN A 110 -6.38 -2.07 -3.89
C ASN A 110 -6.73 -3.54 -3.61
N THR A 111 -7.86 -3.99 -4.18
CA THR A 111 -8.38 -5.35 -4.06
C THR A 111 -8.33 -6.10 -5.39
N GLY A 112 -8.36 -7.43 -5.34
CA GLY A 112 -8.39 -8.29 -6.51
C GLY A 112 -7.28 -7.97 -7.52
N VAL A 113 -7.63 -7.89 -8.79
CA VAL A 113 -6.68 -7.62 -9.89
C VAL A 113 -6.08 -6.20 -9.83
N ALA A 114 -6.71 -5.25 -9.14
CA ALA A 114 -6.17 -3.90 -9.00
C ALA A 114 -4.81 -3.88 -8.28
N GLN A 115 -4.52 -4.87 -7.45
CA GLN A 115 -3.22 -4.98 -6.76
C GLN A 115 -2.03 -5.01 -7.73
N VAL A 116 -2.18 -5.62 -8.91
CA VAL A 116 -1.09 -5.72 -9.90
C VAL A 116 -0.68 -4.35 -10.44
N ASN A 117 -1.64 -3.43 -10.56
CA ASN A 117 -1.43 -2.09 -11.11
C ASN A 117 -1.19 -1.04 -10.01
N SER A 118 -1.36 -1.40 -8.75
CA SER A 118 -1.25 -0.49 -7.62
C SER A 118 0.19 -0.09 -7.34
N GLY A 119 0.49 1.19 -7.34
CA GLY A 119 1.75 1.73 -6.85
C GLY A 119 1.89 1.54 -5.34
N THR A 120 0.79 1.65 -4.58
CA THR A 120 0.74 1.41 -3.13
C THR A 120 1.14 -0.02 -2.77
N VAL A 121 0.51 -1.03 -3.41
CA VAL A 121 0.82 -2.45 -3.14
C VAL A 121 2.22 -2.80 -3.64
N ALA A 122 2.61 -2.29 -4.81
CA ALA A 122 3.93 -2.54 -5.38
C ALA A 122 5.07 -1.98 -4.52
N ALA A 123 4.89 -0.80 -3.91
CA ALA A 123 5.87 -0.24 -2.97
C ALA A 123 6.00 -1.13 -1.71
N ALA A 124 4.90 -1.58 -1.13
CA ALA A 124 4.94 -2.53 -0.01
C ALA A 124 5.62 -3.85 -0.41
N ALA A 125 5.28 -4.43 -1.57
CA ALA A 125 5.90 -5.63 -2.09
C ALA A 125 7.42 -5.44 -2.32
N ARG A 126 7.85 -4.26 -2.81
CA ARG A 126 9.28 -3.95 -2.94
C ARG A 126 10.00 -3.93 -1.60
N ALA A 127 9.40 -3.35 -0.57
CA ALA A 127 9.96 -3.39 0.78
C ALA A 127 10.09 -4.83 1.30
N VAL A 128 9.06 -5.67 1.10
CA VAL A 128 9.09 -7.10 1.43
C VAL A 128 10.25 -7.81 0.71
N ARG A 129 10.47 -7.51 -0.57
CA ARG A 129 11.60 -8.07 -1.36
C ARG A 129 12.97 -7.65 -0.82
N TYR A 130 13.07 -6.50 -0.17
CA TYR A 130 14.28 -6.07 0.53
C TYR A 130 14.40 -6.64 1.95
N GLY A 131 13.45 -7.44 2.38
CA GLY A 131 13.44 -8.08 3.70
C GLY A 131 12.80 -7.24 4.81
N TYR A 132 12.13 -6.14 4.47
CA TYR A 132 11.41 -5.32 5.44
C TYR A 132 9.96 -5.77 5.57
N PRO A 133 9.42 -5.88 6.80
CA PRO A 133 7.98 -6.02 7.00
C PRO A 133 7.26 -4.84 6.37
N ALA A 134 6.14 -5.09 5.68
CA ALA A 134 5.43 -4.01 5.02
C ALA A 134 3.90 -4.12 5.13
N ILE A 135 3.26 -2.95 5.16
CA ILE A 135 1.81 -2.78 5.09
C ILE A 135 1.49 -1.91 3.87
N ALA A 136 0.66 -2.40 2.97
CA ALA A 136 -0.07 -1.58 2.02
C ALA A 136 -1.43 -1.23 2.62
N ALA A 137 -1.79 0.05 2.68
CA ALA A 137 -3.04 0.50 3.29
C ALA A 137 -3.84 1.36 2.31
N SER A 138 -5.12 1.07 2.19
CA SER A 138 -6.03 1.73 1.23
C SER A 138 -7.41 1.94 1.86
N ILE A 139 -8.10 3.00 1.45
CA ILE A 139 -9.53 3.16 1.73
C ILE A 139 -10.35 2.81 0.49
N GLY A 140 -11.52 2.18 0.66
CA GLY A 140 -12.40 1.77 -0.41
C GLY A 140 -13.20 2.90 -1.05
N TYR A 141 -13.92 2.55 -2.10
CA TYR A 141 -14.98 3.37 -2.71
C TYR A 141 -16.35 2.76 -2.41
N ILE A 142 -17.39 3.58 -2.29
CA ILE A 142 -18.77 3.10 -2.44
C ILE A 142 -19.03 2.99 -3.94
N MET A 143 -19.11 1.75 -4.43
CA MET A 143 -19.18 1.47 -5.87
C MET A 143 -20.59 1.74 -6.39
N ASN A 144 -20.84 2.99 -6.80
CA ASN A 144 -22.04 3.42 -7.52
C ASN A 144 -21.76 4.65 -8.38
N GLU A 145 -22.68 4.95 -9.33
CA GLU A 145 -22.51 6.08 -10.25
C GLU A 145 -22.56 7.45 -9.58
N GLU A 146 -23.31 7.60 -8.49
CA GLU A 146 -23.44 8.87 -7.77
C GLU A 146 -22.13 9.25 -7.10
N GLU A 147 -21.54 8.34 -6.32
CA GLU A 147 -20.24 8.52 -5.68
C GLU A 147 -19.14 8.78 -6.70
N MET A 148 -19.11 8.00 -7.79
CA MET A 148 -18.14 8.18 -8.85
C MET A 148 -18.24 9.57 -9.50
N LYS A 149 -19.46 10.01 -9.86
CA LYS A 149 -19.67 11.34 -10.49
C LYS A 149 -19.35 12.49 -9.53
N ALA A 150 -19.51 12.28 -8.23
CA ALA A 150 -19.21 13.25 -7.19
C ALA A 150 -17.74 13.22 -6.73
N GLY A 151 -16.88 12.34 -7.29
CA GLY A 151 -15.47 12.22 -6.93
C GLY A 151 -15.24 11.52 -5.59
N TRP A 152 -16.04 10.52 -5.27
CA TRP A 152 -15.88 9.65 -4.09
C TRP A 152 -15.92 10.36 -2.73
N PRO A 153 -16.95 11.20 -2.45
CA PRO A 153 -17.02 11.99 -1.23
C PRO A 153 -17.00 11.14 0.04
N SER A 154 -17.57 9.93 0.02
CA SER A 154 -17.54 9.02 1.18
C SER A 154 -16.13 8.57 1.51
N THR A 155 -15.28 8.31 0.51
CA THR A 155 -13.87 7.98 0.70
C THR A 155 -13.14 9.11 1.40
N HIS A 156 -13.28 10.33 0.91
CA HIS A 156 -12.63 11.50 1.51
C HIS A 156 -13.14 11.80 2.92
N LYS A 157 -14.45 11.60 3.16
CA LYS A 157 -15.07 11.79 4.47
C LYS A 157 -14.50 10.83 5.53
N TYR A 158 -14.30 9.57 5.18
CA TYR A 158 -13.87 8.53 6.11
C TYR A 158 -12.37 8.19 6.02
N TRP A 159 -11.60 8.93 5.26
CA TRP A 159 -10.14 8.77 5.21
C TRP A 159 -9.47 8.90 6.60
N PRO A 160 -9.89 9.86 7.48
CA PRO A 160 -9.37 9.90 8.84
C PRO A 160 -9.59 8.63 9.65
N ASP A 161 -10.75 7.96 9.50
CA ASP A 161 -11.04 6.67 10.15
C ASP A 161 -10.11 5.55 9.66
N ALA A 162 -9.83 5.52 8.34
CA ALA A 162 -8.89 4.57 7.75
C ALA A 162 -7.46 4.80 8.26
N VAL A 163 -7.02 6.05 8.37
CA VAL A 163 -5.70 6.40 8.93
C VAL A 163 -5.64 5.96 10.40
N ASP A 164 -6.65 6.26 11.20
CA ASP A 164 -6.72 5.85 12.61
C ASP A 164 -6.70 4.33 12.76
N TYR A 165 -7.39 3.62 11.88
CA TYR A 165 -7.34 2.16 11.86
C TYR A 165 -5.91 1.65 11.65
N VAL A 166 -5.16 2.21 10.68
CA VAL A 166 -3.76 1.82 10.42
C VAL A 166 -2.88 2.12 11.64
N VAL A 167 -3.03 3.30 12.26
CA VAL A 167 -2.32 3.67 13.49
C VAL A 167 -2.60 2.66 14.61
N ASP A 168 -3.87 2.25 14.79
CA ASP A 168 -4.26 1.24 15.78
C ASP A 168 -3.58 -0.11 15.51
N GLN A 169 -3.44 -0.53 14.23
CA GLN A 169 -2.75 -1.77 13.90
C GLN A 169 -1.23 -1.67 14.17
N VAL A 170 -0.61 -0.54 13.85
CA VAL A 170 0.81 -0.31 14.16
C VAL A 170 1.05 -0.32 15.68
N ASN A 171 0.14 0.25 16.47
CA ASN A 171 0.24 0.19 17.94
C ASN A 171 0.19 -1.26 18.46
N LYS A 172 -0.70 -2.10 17.91
CA LYS A 172 -0.76 -3.54 18.24
C LYS A 172 0.54 -4.27 17.87
N LEU A 173 1.10 -3.98 16.68
CA LEU A 173 2.38 -4.55 16.26
C LEU A 173 3.51 -4.14 17.20
N ARG A 174 3.51 -2.89 17.68
CA ARG A 174 4.51 -2.39 18.62
C ARG A 174 4.56 -3.19 19.93
N GLU A 175 3.44 -3.73 20.39
CA GLU A 175 3.38 -4.56 21.61
C GLU A 175 4.27 -5.82 21.49
N HIS A 176 4.51 -6.29 20.25
CA HIS A 176 5.35 -7.45 19.95
C HIS A 176 6.71 -7.09 19.36
N TRP A 177 6.96 -5.79 19.13
CA TRP A 177 8.18 -5.34 18.49
C TRP A 177 9.39 -5.48 19.42
N GLN A 178 10.48 -6.00 18.86
CA GLN A 178 11.78 -6.06 19.53
C GLN A 178 12.85 -5.59 18.53
N PRO A 179 13.75 -4.66 18.91
CA PRO A 179 14.81 -4.21 18.04
C PRO A 179 15.61 -5.38 17.47
N GLY A 180 15.78 -5.39 16.12
CA GLY A 180 16.55 -6.41 15.41
C GLY A 180 15.82 -7.75 15.20
N LYS A 181 14.56 -7.87 15.62
CA LYS A 181 13.73 -9.05 15.28
C LYS A 181 12.69 -8.72 14.23
N PRO A 182 12.36 -9.67 13.34
CA PRO A 182 11.28 -9.46 12.36
C PRO A 182 9.95 -9.18 13.06
N LEU A 183 9.26 -8.11 12.62
CA LEU A 183 7.95 -7.71 13.14
C LEU A 183 6.80 -8.54 12.56
N LEU A 184 6.97 -8.99 11.32
CA LEU A 184 6.05 -9.89 10.58
C LEU A 184 6.82 -11.13 10.13
N PRO A 185 6.15 -12.21 9.71
CA PRO A 185 6.82 -13.36 9.12
C PRO A 185 7.76 -12.94 8.01
N ALA A 186 8.97 -13.50 7.99
CA ALA A 186 10.01 -13.12 7.05
C ALA A 186 9.54 -13.26 5.59
N GLY A 187 9.83 -12.26 4.76
CA GLY A 187 9.43 -12.24 3.36
C GLY A 187 7.94 -12.01 3.14
N SER A 188 7.24 -11.46 4.13
CA SER A 188 5.80 -11.17 4.02
C SER A 188 5.45 -9.75 4.44
N GLY A 189 4.30 -9.30 3.96
CA GLY A 189 3.61 -8.08 4.33
C GLY A 189 2.11 -8.31 4.27
N VAL A 190 1.35 -7.23 4.41
CA VAL A 190 -0.11 -7.27 4.32
C VAL A 190 -0.64 -6.12 3.49
N SER A 191 -1.72 -6.38 2.75
CA SER A 191 -2.57 -5.35 2.14
C SER A 191 -3.85 -5.21 2.95
N ILE A 192 -4.12 -3.99 3.41
CA ILE A 192 -5.30 -3.65 4.19
C ILE A 192 -6.18 -2.74 3.34
N ASN A 193 -7.44 -3.11 3.19
CA ASN A 193 -8.45 -2.24 2.58
C ASN A 193 -9.54 -1.93 3.61
N TYR A 194 -9.72 -0.65 3.90
CA TYR A 194 -10.71 -0.13 4.84
C TYR A 194 -11.94 0.33 4.06
N PRO A 195 -13.18 -0.10 4.39
CA PRO A 195 -14.37 0.38 3.70
C PRO A 195 -14.62 1.86 4.03
N PRO A 196 -15.18 2.67 3.11
CA PRO A 196 -15.43 4.09 3.33
C PRO A 196 -16.67 4.31 4.22
N LEU A 197 -16.54 3.91 5.47
CA LEU A 197 -17.57 3.93 6.51
C LEU A 197 -16.99 4.49 7.81
N ALA A 198 -17.88 5.03 8.66
CA ALA A 198 -17.48 5.39 10.02
C ALA A 198 -17.01 4.16 10.80
N LYS A 199 -16.05 4.35 11.72
CA LYS A 199 -15.48 3.26 12.55
C LYS A 199 -16.57 2.41 13.23
N SER A 200 -17.67 3.05 13.67
CA SER A 200 -18.80 2.37 14.31
C SER A 200 -19.64 1.50 13.38
N GLU A 201 -19.52 1.68 12.07
CA GLU A 201 -20.26 0.94 11.04
C GLU A 201 -19.47 -0.25 10.48
N ILE A 202 -18.18 -0.36 10.85
CA ILE A 202 -17.32 -1.47 10.44
C ILE A 202 -17.81 -2.76 11.06
N LYS A 203 -18.14 -3.75 10.22
CA LYS A 203 -18.72 -5.03 10.64
C LYS A 203 -17.70 -6.04 11.15
N GLY A 204 -16.41 -5.72 11.05
CA GLY A 204 -15.33 -6.59 11.49
C GLY A 204 -14.17 -6.66 10.48
N VAL A 205 -13.31 -7.66 10.64
CA VAL A 205 -12.11 -7.87 9.81
C VAL A 205 -12.21 -9.24 9.14
N LYS A 206 -11.78 -9.31 7.87
CA LYS A 206 -11.66 -10.55 7.10
C LYS A 206 -10.21 -10.73 6.63
N TYR A 207 -9.63 -11.85 7.00
CA TYR A 207 -8.37 -12.34 6.43
C TYR A 207 -8.72 -13.23 5.25
N ILE A 208 -8.51 -12.74 4.04
CA ILE A 208 -9.06 -13.34 2.82
C ILE A 208 -8.10 -13.20 1.65
N ALA A 209 -8.16 -14.14 0.71
CA ALA A 209 -7.40 -14.06 -0.53
C ALA A 209 -7.99 -13.00 -1.47
N ASN A 210 -7.14 -12.53 -2.38
CA ASN A 210 -7.54 -11.62 -3.45
C ASN A 210 -8.57 -12.26 -4.38
N GLU A 211 -9.42 -11.43 -4.93
CA GLU A 211 -10.31 -11.83 -6.00
C GLU A 211 -9.51 -12.21 -7.25
N GLN A 212 -9.67 -13.46 -7.69
CA GLN A 212 -8.90 -14.02 -8.82
C GLN A 212 -9.56 -13.81 -10.19
N HIS A 213 -10.82 -13.35 -10.21
CA HIS A 213 -11.56 -13.20 -11.48
C HIS A 213 -11.23 -11.84 -12.11
N PRO A 214 -10.56 -11.83 -13.27
CA PRO A 214 -10.21 -10.61 -13.96
C PRO A 214 -11.45 -10.05 -14.66
N GLN A 215 -12.20 -9.19 -13.98
CA GLN A 215 -13.06 -8.28 -14.72
C GLN A 215 -12.19 -7.08 -15.12
N ALA A 216 -11.89 -6.98 -16.42
CA ALA A 216 -11.25 -5.79 -16.94
C ALA A 216 -12.13 -4.58 -16.60
N GLN A 217 -11.57 -3.62 -15.86
CA GLN A 217 -12.30 -2.43 -15.40
C GLN A 217 -12.72 -1.52 -16.55
N HIS A 218 -12.10 -1.67 -17.70
CA HIS A 218 -12.36 -0.86 -18.89
C HIS A 218 -12.20 -1.69 -20.15
N TYR A 219 -12.66 -1.13 -21.28
CA TYR A 219 -12.40 -1.61 -22.63
C TYR A 219 -12.02 -0.44 -23.53
N TYR A 220 -11.50 -0.73 -24.70
CA TYR A 220 -11.16 0.29 -25.69
C TYR A 220 -12.14 0.23 -26.86
N GLN A 221 -12.67 1.40 -27.23
CA GLN A 221 -13.43 1.58 -28.45
C GLN A 221 -12.52 2.25 -29.49
N ILE A 222 -12.32 1.56 -30.60
CA ILE A 222 -11.60 2.12 -31.75
C ILE A 222 -12.54 3.05 -32.51
N GLN A 223 -12.10 4.28 -32.73
CA GLN A 223 -12.83 5.30 -33.49
C GLN A 223 -12.47 5.20 -34.98
N GLU A 224 -13.31 5.79 -35.85
CA GLU A 224 -13.11 5.76 -37.30
C GLU A 224 -11.77 6.38 -37.75
N ASP A 225 -11.26 7.35 -37.01
CA ASP A 225 -9.97 7.98 -37.27
C ASP A 225 -8.76 7.21 -36.72
N GLY A 226 -8.97 5.98 -36.20
CA GLY A 226 -7.94 5.09 -35.67
C GLY A 226 -7.54 5.38 -34.22
N ARG A 227 -8.11 6.38 -33.55
CA ARG A 227 -7.89 6.62 -32.11
C ARG A 227 -8.61 5.58 -31.27
N ALA A 228 -8.09 5.27 -30.09
CA ALA A 228 -8.72 4.39 -29.12
C ALA A 228 -9.19 5.20 -27.91
N GLN A 229 -10.47 5.08 -27.57
CA GLN A 229 -11.04 5.66 -26.36
C GLN A 229 -11.15 4.58 -25.29
N GLN A 230 -10.59 4.83 -24.12
CA GLN A 230 -10.79 3.98 -22.95
C GLN A 230 -12.16 4.28 -22.32
N ILE A 231 -12.93 3.25 -22.09
CA ILE A 231 -14.29 3.35 -21.54
C ILE A 231 -14.37 2.45 -20.31
N MET A 232 -14.80 3.00 -19.18
CA MET A 232 -15.07 2.23 -17.98
C MET A 232 -16.29 1.32 -18.19
N ARG A 233 -16.18 0.08 -17.75
CA ARG A 233 -17.31 -0.86 -17.78
C ARG A 233 -18.30 -0.52 -16.67
N LYS A 234 -19.59 -0.47 -16.99
CA LYS A 234 -20.65 -0.20 -15.99
C LYS A 234 -20.74 -1.28 -14.91
N GLU A 235 -20.41 -2.50 -15.25
CA GLU A 235 -20.41 -3.65 -14.35
C GLU A 235 -19.43 -3.48 -13.18
N VAL A 236 -18.38 -2.69 -13.34
CA VAL A 236 -17.41 -2.37 -12.27
C VAL A 236 -18.05 -1.56 -11.15
N LEU A 237 -19.11 -0.79 -11.46
CA LEU A 237 -19.86 -0.01 -10.48
C LEU A 237 -20.88 -0.87 -9.71
N THR A 238 -20.98 -2.17 -10.02
CA THR A 238 -21.80 -3.11 -9.26
C THR A 238 -20.96 -3.72 -8.14
N PRO A 239 -21.34 -3.54 -6.86
CA PRO A 239 -20.59 -4.11 -5.76
C PRO A 239 -20.46 -5.63 -5.88
N SER A 240 -19.24 -6.15 -5.77
CA SER A 240 -19.00 -7.59 -5.74
C SER A 240 -19.66 -8.20 -4.50
N SER A 241 -20.29 -9.36 -4.66
CA SER A 241 -20.83 -10.17 -3.57
C SER A 241 -19.99 -11.44 -3.29
N ALA A 242 -18.90 -11.66 -4.03
CA ALA A 242 -18.05 -12.82 -3.92
C ALA A 242 -17.45 -12.97 -2.51
N ASP A 243 -16.99 -14.17 -2.17
CA ASP A 243 -16.25 -14.44 -0.93
C ASP A 243 -14.75 -14.15 -1.14
N THR A 244 -14.46 -12.86 -1.36
CA THR A 244 -13.15 -12.32 -1.73
C THR A 244 -12.89 -11.01 -0.99
N ASP A 245 -11.68 -10.48 -1.10
CA ASP A 245 -11.30 -9.18 -0.54
C ASP A 245 -12.24 -8.06 -1.04
N THR A 246 -12.51 -7.98 -2.33
CA THR A 246 -13.46 -7.02 -2.92
C THR A 246 -14.86 -7.19 -2.36
N GLY A 247 -15.36 -8.44 -2.33
CA GLY A 247 -16.72 -8.72 -1.87
C GLY A 247 -16.94 -8.40 -0.39
N TRP A 248 -15.98 -8.70 0.47
CA TRP A 248 -16.09 -8.37 1.90
C TRP A 248 -15.91 -6.87 2.17
N LEU A 249 -15.03 -6.20 1.41
CA LEU A 249 -14.91 -4.74 1.50
C LEU A 249 -16.26 -4.06 1.21
N ASN A 250 -16.93 -4.47 0.12
CA ASN A 250 -18.25 -3.96 -0.26
C ASN A 250 -19.34 -4.26 0.78
N LYS A 251 -19.18 -5.33 1.57
CA LYS A 251 -20.07 -5.67 2.68
C LYS A 251 -19.80 -4.88 3.96
N GLY A 252 -18.79 -4.01 3.99
CA GLY A 252 -18.43 -3.16 5.13
C GLY A 252 -17.45 -3.79 6.12
N TYR A 253 -16.63 -4.75 5.67
CA TYR A 253 -15.54 -5.33 6.46
C TYR A 253 -14.20 -4.76 6.04
N VAL A 254 -13.30 -4.54 6.97
CA VAL A 254 -11.89 -4.35 6.65
C VAL A 254 -11.32 -5.67 6.14
N THR A 255 -10.64 -5.64 5.01
CA THR A 255 -10.02 -6.85 4.44
C THR A 255 -8.50 -6.82 4.56
N TRP A 256 -7.94 -7.96 4.89
CA TRP A 256 -6.50 -8.20 5.03
C TRP A 256 -6.08 -9.32 4.11
N THR A 257 -5.13 -9.03 3.22
CA THR A 257 -4.54 -9.99 2.30
C THR A 257 -3.04 -10.06 2.56
N VAL A 258 -2.49 -11.25 2.70
CA VAL A 258 -1.04 -11.43 2.88
C VAL A 258 -0.33 -11.20 1.54
N LEU A 259 0.75 -10.42 1.57
CA LEU A 259 1.65 -10.16 0.45
C LEU A 259 2.98 -10.87 0.68
N ASP A 260 3.50 -11.57 -0.33
CA ASP A 260 4.84 -12.17 -0.30
C ASP A 260 5.86 -11.45 -1.20
N GLY A 261 5.41 -10.48 -1.98
CA GLY A 261 6.24 -9.73 -2.93
C GLY A 261 6.84 -10.58 -4.05
N GLN A 262 6.35 -11.79 -4.29
CA GLN A 262 6.87 -12.72 -5.28
C GLN A 262 5.97 -12.81 -6.51
N TRP A 263 6.60 -13.09 -7.66
CA TRP A 263 5.92 -13.31 -8.95
C TRP A 263 6.02 -14.77 -9.40
N ASN A 264 6.50 -15.65 -8.54
CA ASN A 264 6.61 -17.08 -8.82
C ASN A 264 5.44 -17.86 -8.21
N ALA A 265 5.07 -18.94 -8.85
CA ALA A 265 4.00 -19.83 -8.44
C ALA A 265 4.52 -21.28 -8.37
N PRO A 266 5.38 -21.60 -7.38
CA PRO A 266 6.07 -22.90 -7.30
C PRO A 266 5.11 -24.08 -7.17
N GLN A 267 3.88 -23.86 -6.73
CA GLN A 267 2.82 -24.88 -6.64
C GLN A 267 2.45 -25.49 -8.01
N TYR A 268 2.76 -24.81 -9.12
CA TYR A 268 2.49 -25.28 -10.48
C TYR A 268 3.71 -25.88 -11.17
N GLU A 269 4.89 -25.89 -10.53
CA GLU A 269 6.17 -26.29 -11.16
C GLU A 269 6.12 -27.72 -11.75
N SER A 270 5.52 -28.67 -11.02
CA SER A 270 5.40 -30.06 -11.47
C SER A 270 4.53 -30.20 -12.73
N GLN A 271 3.45 -29.40 -12.82
CA GLN A 271 2.56 -29.39 -13.97
C GLN A 271 3.27 -28.84 -15.22
N TYR A 272 4.02 -27.74 -15.05
CA TYR A 272 4.81 -27.16 -16.13
C TYR A 272 5.95 -28.07 -16.58
N LYS A 273 6.64 -28.75 -15.64
CA LYS A 273 7.65 -29.76 -15.99
C LYS A 273 7.04 -30.89 -16.83
N ALA A 274 5.85 -31.37 -16.49
CA ALA A 274 5.18 -32.40 -17.26
C ALA A 274 4.80 -31.97 -18.68
N LEU A 275 4.52 -30.68 -18.89
CA LEU A 275 4.14 -30.12 -20.20
C LEU A 275 5.36 -29.90 -21.12
N PHE A 276 6.53 -29.60 -20.55
CA PHE A 276 7.71 -29.18 -21.31
C PHE A 276 8.93 -30.10 -21.16
N ALA A 277 8.85 -31.15 -20.33
CA ALA A 277 9.89 -32.18 -20.29
C ALA A 277 9.83 -33.04 -21.57
N ASN A 278 10.92 -33.07 -22.34
CA ASN A 278 11.12 -33.96 -23.49
C ASN A 278 11.35 -35.39 -23.03
#